data_64c1954d8961b1e864dc5554f0831672
#
_entry.id   64c1954d8961b1e864dc5554f0831672
#
_cell.length_a   1.000
_cell.length_b   1.000
_cell.length_c   1.000
_cell.angle_alpha   90.00
_cell.angle_beta   90.00
_cell.angle_gamma   90.00
#
_symmetry.space_group_name_H-M   'P 1'
#
loop_
_entity.id
_entity.type
_entity.pdbx_description
1 polymer ?
#
loop_
_entity_poly.entity_id
_entity_poly.type
_entity_poly.pdbx_seq_one_letter_code
_entity_poly.pdbx_strand_id
1 'polypeptide(L)'
;MSAAHDDTPARIAALIALYRESHYDVALPRSVATLRVGGNVPPPVRRWLGSDSVAFYLTACNPRSTSLPKEDNDARLEALRVELRARGCRWLEGAGYIPGEAWREECLLVAGIDTAGVDEIVRRYDQNSILVVPATAAVTLRIYRPDWHAVAGDTPDLEWA
;
A
#
# COMPACT_ATOMS: atom_id res chain seq x y z
N MET A 1 19.55 19.05 -5.35
CA MET A 1 19.67 18.01 -6.40
C MET A 1 18.95 16.77 -5.90
N SER A 2 17.82 16.46 -6.48
CA SER A 2 17.18 15.17 -6.27
C SER A 2 18.08 14.12 -6.89
N ALA A 3 18.60 13.20 -6.08
CA ALA A 3 19.27 12.02 -6.62
C ALA A 3 18.24 11.31 -7.49
N ALA A 4 18.47 11.25 -8.79
CA ALA A 4 17.70 10.41 -9.67
C ALA A 4 17.81 8.99 -9.10
N HIS A 5 16.72 8.46 -8.58
CA HIS A 5 16.65 7.06 -8.22
C HIS A 5 16.73 6.30 -9.54
N ASP A 6 17.88 5.70 -9.77
CA ASP A 6 18.14 4.93 -10.97
C ASP A 6 17.37 3.61 -10.84
N ASP A 7 16.12 3.62 -11.32
CA ASP A 7 15.25 2.44 -11.35
C ASP A 7 15.72 1.53 -12.49
N THR A 8 16.80 0.81 -12.25
CA THR A 8 17.26 -0.22 -13.19
C THR A 8 16.21 -1.33 -13.33
N PRO A 9 16.12 -2.01 -14.48
CA PRO A 9 15.20 -3.13 -14.66
C PRO A 9 15.32 -4.20 -13.56
N ALA A 10 16.54 -4.49 -13.11
CA ALA A 10 16.78 -5.44 -12.02
C ALA A 10 16.21 -4.95 -10.68
N ARG A 11 16.36 -3.66 -10.36
CA ARG A 11 15.79 -3.07 -9.15
C ARG A 11 14.26 -3.06 -9.20
N ILE A 12 13.66 -2.69 -10.32
CA ILE A 12 12.22 -2.71 -10.53
C ILE A 12 11.67 -4.12 -10.31
N ALA A 13 12.26 -5.13 -10.96
CA ALA A 13 11.84 -6.52 -10.80
C ALA A 13 11.95 -6.99 -9.34
N ALA A 14 13.04 -6.63 -8.65
CA ALA A 14 13.25 -6.97 -7.24
C ALA A 14 12.20 -6.31 -6.33
N LEU A 15 11.85 -5.04 -6.56
CA LEU A 15 10.84 -4.33 -5.77
C LEU A 15 9.45 -4.94 -5.97
N ILE A 16 9.06 -5.25 -7.20
CA ILE A 16 7.76 -5.89 -7.48
C ILE A 16 7.69 -7.27 -6.84
N ALA A 17 8.76 -8.06 -6.92
CA ALA A 17 8.85 -9.35 -6.24
C ALA A 17 8.70 -9.20 -4.71
N LEU A 18 9.38 -8.21 -4.12
CA LEU A 18 9.28 -7.89 -2.71
C LEU A 18 7.84 -7.56 -2.29
N TYR A 19 7.15 -6.73 -3.06
CA TYR A 19 5.76 -6.37 -2.77
C TYR A 19 4.82 -7.57 -2.87
N ARG A 20 5.04 -8.48 -3.82
CA ARG A 20 4.27 -9.72 -3.97
C ARG A 20 4.52 -10.70 -2.83
N GLU A 21 5.73 -10.78 -2.33
CA GLU A 21 6.13 -11.69 -1.25
C GLU A 21 5.76 -11.17 0.15
N SER A 22 5.59 -9.86 0.29
CA SER A 22 5.28 -9.23 1.57
C SER A 22 3.92 -9.69 2.13
N HIS A 23 3.86 -9.76 3.43
CA HIS A 23 2.64 -9.90 4.21
C HIS A 23 2.19 -8.50 4.66
N TYR A 24 0.90 -8.25 4.61
CA TYR A 24 0.31 -6.97 4.96
C TYR A 24 -0.74 -7.19 6.03
N ASP A 25 -0.35 -7.04 7.28
CA ASP A 25 -1.24 -7.23 8.42
C ASP A 25 -2.18 -6.04 8.61
N VAL A 26 -3.39 -6.34 9.05
CA VAL A 26 -4.42 -5.38 9.40
C VAL A 26 -4.90 -5.67 10.81
N ALA A 27 -4.80 -4.68 11.70
CA ALA A 27 -5.28 -4.77 13.07
C ALA A 27 -6.78 -4.49 13.12
N LEU A 28 -7.57 -5.53 13.29
CA LEU A 28 -8.99 -5.47 13.55
C LEU A 28 -9.26 -5.44 15.07
N PRO A 29 -10.44 -5.01 15.54
CA PRO A 29 -10.70 -4.88 16.99
C PRO A 29 -10.48 -6.16 17.80
N ARG A 30 -10.64 -7.34 17.19
CA ARG A 30 -10.55 -8.64 17.88
C ARG A 30 -9.61 -9.64 17.23
N SER A 31 -8.93 -9.27 16.15
CA SER A 31 -8.07 -10.17 15.38
C SER A 31 -7.09 -9.38 14.52
N VAL A 32 -6.11 -10.09 14.00
CA VAL A 32 -5.24 -9.60 12.92
C VAL A 32 -5.56 -10.41 11.67
N ALA A 33 -5.73 -9.75 10.55
CA ALA A 33 -5.85 -10.37 9.24
C ALA A 33 -4.62 -10.04 8.40
N THR A 34 -4.23 -10.93 7.51
CA THR A 34 -3.09 -10.72 6.61
C THR A 34 -3.57 -10.68 5.17
N LEU A 35 -3.26 -9.58 4.49
CA LEU A 35 -3.48 -9.41 3.05
C LEU A 35 -2.25 -9.89 2.27
N ARG A 36 -2.48 -10.41 1.08
CA ARG A 36 -1.44 -10.81 0.12
C ARG A 36 -1.84 -10.37 -1.27
N VAL A 37 -0.89 -9.90 -2.06
CA VAL A 37 -1.12 -9.62 -3.49
C VAL A 37 -1.59 -10.89 -4.19
N GLY A 38 -2.68 -10.80 -4.95
CA GLY A 38 -3.30 -11.94 -5.63
C GLY A 38 -4.17 -12.83 -4.73
N GLY A 39 -4.19 -12.57 -3.42
CA GLY A 39 -4.96 -13.35 -2.45
C GLY A 39 -6.40 -12.86 -2.30
N ASN A 40 -7.23 -13.71 -1.73
CA ASN A 40 -8.60 -13.34 -1.36
C ASN A 40 -8.60 -12.40 -0.17
N VAL A 41 -9.55 -11.47 -0.15
CA VAL A 41 -9.76 -10.59 1.00
C VAL A 41 -10.29 -11.42 2.17
N PRO A 42 -9.62 -11.40 3.33
CA PRO A 42 -10.06 -12.14 4.51
C PRO A 42 -11.48 -11.74 4.96
N PRO A 43 -12.32 -12.68 5.41
CA PRO A 43 -13.69 -12.38 5.85
C PRO A 43 -13.80 -11.26 6.89
N PRO A 44 -12.91 -11.14 7.90
CA PRO A 44 -12.98 -10.02 8.85
C PRO A 44 -12.78 -8.66 8.18
N VAL A 45 -11.92 -8.56 7.17
CA VAL A 45 -11.71 -7.33 6.40
C VAL A 45 -12.93 -7.01 5.55
N ARG A 46 -13.54 -8.01 4.90
CA ARG A 46 -14.80 -7.81 4.15
C ARG A 46 -15.93 -7.31 5.06
N ARG A 47 -16.04 -7.85 6.27
CA ARG A 47 -17.03 -7.36 7.25
C ARG A 47 -16.76 -5.91 7.66
N TRP A 48 -15.49 -5.55 7.86
CA TRP A 48 -15.11 -4.17 8.18
C TRP A 48 -15.42 -3.22 7.02
N LEU A 49 -15.22 -3.63 5.77
CA LEU A 49 -15.60 -2.84 4.58
C LEU A 49 -17.09 -2.46 4.60
N GLY A 50 -17.96 -3.37 5.03
CA GLY A 50 -19.40 -3.14 5.08
C GLY A 50 -19.98 -2.84 3.69
N SER A 51 -20.51 -1.64 3.50
CA SER A 51 -21.06 -1.18 2.22
C SER A 51 -20.02 -0.57 1.26
N ASP A 52 -18.78 -0.35 1.72
CA ASP A 52 -17.71 0.12 0.83
C ASP A 52 -17.30 -1.00 -0.15
N SER A 53 -17.18 -0.65 -1.42
CA SER A 53 -16.81 -1.61 -2.47
C SER A 53 -15.31 -1.90 -2.51
N VAL A 54 -14.49 -1.02 -1.94
CA VAL A 54 -13.03 -1.08 -1.99
C VAL A 54 -12.40 -0.36 -0.81
N ALA A 55 -11.26 -0.87 -0.34
CA ALA A 55 -10.33 -0.17 0.51
C ALA A 55 -8.93 -0.18 -0.14
N PHE A 56 -8.06 0.67 0.37
CA PHE A 56 -6.70 0.83 -0.11
C PHE A 56 -5.73 0.67 1.04
N TYR A 57 -4.70 -0.15 0.85
CA TYR A 57 -3.66 -0.36 1.84
C TYR A 57 -2.42 0.40 1.45
N LEU A 58 -2.06 1.43 2.20
CA LEU A 58 -1.03 2.38 1.85
C LEU A 58 -0.23 2.86 3.05
N THR A 59 0.89 3.49 2.77
CA THR A 59 1.75 4.14 3.76
C THR A 59 2.20 5.51 3.27
N ALA A 60 2.71 6.33 4.18
CA ALA A 60 3.46 7.54 3.88
C ALA A 60 4.97 7.35 4.13
N CYS A 61 5.36 6.19 4.67
CA CYS A 61 6.75 5.88 5.02
C CYS A 61 7.61 5.60 3.78
N ASN A 62 8.91 5.80 3.92
CA ASN A 62 9.93 5.36 2.95
C ASN A 62 9.58 5.66 1.49
N PRO A 63 9.46 6.93 1.07
CA PRO A 63 9.10 7.29 -0.30
C PRO A 63 10.04 6.63 -1.31
N ARG A 64 9.50 6.15 -2.42
CA ARG A 64 10.22 5.38 -3.45
C ARG A 64 10.97 4.16 -2.92
N SER A 65 10.49 3.56 -1.83
CA SER A 65 11.18 2.46 -1.14
C SER A 65 12.61 2.81 -0.69
N THR A 66 12.83 4.09 -0.35
CA THR A 66 14.06 4.59 0.22
C THR A 66 13.89 4.77 1.72
N SER A 67 14.68 4.07 2.51
CA SER A 67 14.59 4.14 3.97
C SER A 67 14.83 5.57 4.48
N LEU A 68 13.89 6.03 5.30
CA LEU A 68 14.01 7.25 6.08
C LEU A 68 14.23 6.92 7.56
N PRO A 69 14.78 7.86 8.35
CA PRO A 69 14.76 7.75 9.80
C PRO A 69 13.36 7.54 10.34
N LYS A 70 13.25 6.80 11.45
CA LYS A 70 11.95 6.50 12.09
C LYS A 70 11.14 7.76 12.37
N GLU A 71 11.78 8.80 12.88
CA GLU A 71 11.14 10.08 13.21
C GLU A 71 10.47 10.74 11.99
N ASP A 72 11.14 10.69 10.83
CA ASP A 72 10.61 11.23 9.59
C ASP A 72 9.41 10.40 9.10
N ASN A 73 9.51 9.08 9.18
CA ASN A 73 8.39 8.19 8.85
C ASN A 73 7.20 8.38 9.78
N ASP A 74 7.42 8.52 11.09
CA ASP A 74 6.36 8.78 12.07
C ASP A 74 5.64 10.10 11.77
N ALA A 75 6.38 11.16 11.45
CA ALA A 75 5.81 12.47 11.09
C ALA A 75 4.99 12.39 9.79
N ARG A 76 5.49 11.69 8.78
CA ARG A 76 4.78 11.49 7.50
C ARG A 76 3.48 10.70 7.69
N LEU A 77 3.53 9.64 8.47
CA LEU A 77 2.36 8.80 8.74
C LEU A 77 1.30 9.55 9.54
N GLU A 78 1.70 10.36 10.52
CA GLU A 78 0.76 11.21 11.26
C GLU A 78 0.13 12.29 10.37
N ALA A 79 0.89 12.89 9.48
CA ALA A 79 0.36 13.82 8.48
C ALA A 79 -0.68 13.15 7.57
N LEU A 80 -0.45 11.91 7.17
CA LEU A 80 -1.41 11.11 6.41
C LEU A 80 -2.69 10.87 7.21
N ARG A 81 -2.59 10.50 8.49
CA ARG A 81 -3.78 10.31 9.35
C ARG A 81 -4.60 11.59 9.49
N VAL A 82 -3.94 12.74 9.65
CA VAL A 82 -4.61 14.05 9.69
C VAL A 82 -5.36 14.32 8.41
N GLU A 83 -4.75 14.08 7.26
CA GLU A 83 -5.39 14.27 5.95
C GLU A 83 -6.59 13.34 5.76
N LEU A 84 -6.46 12.05 6.10
CA LEU A 84 -7.54 11.07 6.01
C LEU A 84 -8.73 11.46 6.91
N ARG A 85 -8.45 11.95 8.11
CA ARG A 85 -9.49 12.44 9.02
C ARG A 85 -10.22 13.64 8.43
N ALA A 86 -9.49 14.59 7.86
CA ALA A 86 -10.07 15.76 7.21
C ALA A 86 -10.96 15.39 5.99
N ARG A 87 -10.65 14.29 5.31
CA ARG A 87 -11.44 13.75 4.20
C ARG A 87 -12.63 12.89 4.65
N GLY A 88 -12.82 12.66 5.94
CA GLY A 88 -13.87 11.80 6.48
C GLY A 88 -13.64 10.31 6.23
N CYS A 89 -12.41 9.92 5.94
CA CYS A 89 -12.04 8.52 5.76
C CYS A 89 -12.00 7.79 7.11
N ARG A 90 -12.24 6.49 7.07
CA ARG A 90 -11.96 5.57 8.18
C ARG A 90 -10.81 4.64 7.81
N TRP A 91 -10.06 4.19 8.79
CA TRP A 91 -8.94 3.28 8.55
C TRP A 91 -8.68 2.33 9.69
N LEU A 92 -7.91 1.30 9.40
CA LEU A 92 -7.30 0.39 10.37
C LEU A 92 -5.78 0.49 10.26
N GLU A 93 -5.11 0.39 11.39
CA GLU A 93 -3.65 0.32 11.43
C GLU A 93 -3.17 -1.05 10.95
N GLY A 94 -1.98 -1.08 10.38
CA GLY A 94 -1.38 -2.31 9.90
C GLY A 94 0.12 -2.18 9.71
N ALA A 95 0.74 -3.22 9.18
CA ALA A 95 2.15 -3.21 8.82
C ALA A 95 2.46 -4.19 7.70
N GLY A 96 3.34 -3.77 6.80
CA GLY A 96 3.95 -4.63 5.80
C GLY A 96 5.26 -5.21 6.30
N TYR A 97 5.53 -6.47 6.01
CA TYR A 97 6.76 -7.16 6.41
C TYR A 97 7.00 -8.40 5.56
N ILE A 98 8.22 -8.91 5.60
CA ILE A 98 8.55 -10.23 5.08
C ILE A 98 8.81 -11.16 6.26
N PRO A 99 8.15 -12.32 6.34
CA PRO A 99 8.38 -13.28 7.42
C PRO A 99 9.85 -13.67 7.55
N GLY A 100 10.37 -13.59 8.77
CA GLY A 100 11.76 -13.91 9.07
C GLY A 100 12.77 -12.78 8.85
N GLU A 101 12.34 -11.64 8.30
CA GLU A 101 13.17 -10.45 8.15
C GLU A 101 12.87 -9.40 9.22
N ALA A 102 13.86 -8.56 9.53
CA ALA A 102 13.71 -7.51 10.54
C ALA A 102 12.91 -6.30 10.03
N TRP A 103 12.76 -6.17 8.71
CA TRP A 103 12.06 -5.05 8.09
C TRP A 103 10.57 -5.11 8.37
N ARG A 104 10.03 -3.98 8.81
CA ARG A 104 8.60 -3.77 9.05
C ARG A 104 8.25 -2.31 8.77
N GLU A 105 7.17 -2.08 8.05
CA GLU A 105 6.70 -0.75 7.69
C GLU A 105 5.24 -0.56 8.11
N GLU A 106 4.97 0.50 8.84
CA GLU A 106 3.61 0.84 9.27
C GLU A 106 2.78 1.34 8.09
N CYS A 107 1.57 0.80 7.97
CA CYS A 107 0.63 1.05 6.89
C CYS A 107 -0.78 1.26 7.45
N LEU A 108 -1.67 1.75 6.59
CA LEU A 108 -3.09 1.96 6.90
C LEU A 108 -3.96 1.27 5.85
N LEU A 109 -5.01 0.57 6.29
CA LEU A 109 -6.10 0.13 5.42
C LEU A 109 -7.20 1.20 5.45
N VAL A 110 -7.43 1.88 4.35
CA VAL A 110 -8.27 3.07 4.25
C VAL A 110 -9.52 2.78 3.44
N ALA A 111 -10.67 3.17 3.96
CA ALA A 111 -11.97 3.12 3.27
C ALA A 111 -12.67 4.49 3.31
N GLY A 112 -13.69 4.66 2.46
CA GLY A 112 -14.41 5.93 2.36
C GLY A 112 -13.72 6.97 1.49
N ILE A 113 -12.91 6.52 0.55
CA ILE A 113 -12.22 7.34 -0.46
C ILE A 113 -12.31 6.63 -1.81
N ASP A 114 -12.42 7.39 -2.89
CA ASP A 114 -12.40 6.83 -4.25
C ASP A 114 -10.97 6.69 -4.79
N THR A 115 -10.83 6.02 -5.92
CA THR A 115 -9.53 5.79 -6.57
C THR A 115 -8.82 7.10 -6.91
N ALA A 116 -9.53 8.11 -7.40
CA ALA A 116 -8.93 9.41 -7.73
C ALA A 116 -8.36 10.10 -6.49
N GLY A 117 -9.09 10.05 -5.37
CA GLY A 117 -8.64 10.63 -4.11
C GLY A 117 -7.43 9.92 -3.52
N VAL A 118 -7.40 8.58 -3.56
CA VAL A 118 -6.23 7.84 -3.09
C VAL A 118 -5.02 8.04 -3.99
N ASP A 119 -5.21 8.11 -5.31
CA ASP A 119 -4.12 8.38 -6.25
C ASP A 119 -3.44 9.72 -5.99
N GLU A 120 -4.23 10.76 -5.67
CA GLU A 120 -3.70 12.06 -5.29
C GLU A 120 -2.81 11.99 -4.04
N ILE A 121 -3.28 11.30 -3.00
CA ILE A 121 -2.52 11.09 -1.76
C ILE A 121 -1.22 10.33 -2.04
N VAL A 122 -1.31 9.23 -2.73
CA VAL A 122 -0.16 8.33 -2.99
C VAL A 122 0.94 9.04 -3.77
N ARG A 123 0.55 9.84 -4.77
CA ARG A 123 1.51 10.65 -5.54
C ARG A 123 2.17 11.74 -4.68
N ARG A 124 1.42 12.36 -3.78
CA ARG A 124 1.95 13.38 -2.85
C ARG A 124 2.98 12.81 -1.89
N TYR A 125 2.74 11.59 -1.39
CA TYR A 125 3.69 10.90 -0.51
C TYR A 125 4.77 10.14 -1.27
N ASP A 126 4.78 10.22 -2.60
CA ASP A 126 5.78 9.63 -3.49
C ASP A 126 5.97 8.11 -3.28
N GLN A 127 4.86 7.40 -3.16
CA GLN A 127 4.86 5.95 -3.02
C GLN A 127 4.91 5.25 -4.38
N ASN A 128 5.64 4.14 -4.46
CA ASN A 128 5.72 3.34 -5.68
C ASN A 128 4.42 2.57 -5.95
N SER A 129 3.76 2.09 -4.91
CA SER A 129 2.59 1.22 -5.03
C SER A 129 1.75 1.21 -3.76
N ILE A 130 0.53 0.72 -3.90
CA ILE A 130 -0.40 0.40 -2.81
C ILE A 130 -1.10 -0.92 -3.10
N LEU A 131 -1.79 -1.49 -2.11
CA LEU A 131 -2.74 -2.55 -2.40
C LEU A 131 -4.14 -1.96 -2.64
N VAL A 132 -4.84 -2.53 -3.60
CA VAL A 132 -6.27 -2.35 -3.80
C VAL A 132 -6.98 -3.58 -3.22
N VAL A 133 -7.89 -3.36 -2.30
CA VAL A 133 -8.57 -4.38 -1.51
C VAL A 133 -10.07 -4.32 -1.82
N PRO A 134 -10.52 -4.98 -2.89
CA PRO A 134 -11.92 -4.95 -3.30
C PRO A 134 -12.77 -5.90 -2.45
N ALA A 135 -14.03 -5.56 -2.25
CA ALA A 135 -14.96 -6.38 -1.45
C ALA A 135 -15.18 -7.77 -2.05
N THR A 136 -15.13 -7.92 -3.37
CA THR A 136 -15.56 -9.11 -4.11
C THR A 136 -14.54 -9.71 -5.07
N ALA A 137 -13.31 -9.24 -5.06
CA ALA A 137 -12.26 -9.74 -5.94
C ALA A 137 -10.93 -9.94 -5.18
N ALA A 138 -9.91 -10.45 -5.86
CA ALA A 138 -8.58 -10.62 -5.29
C ALA A 138 -7.90 -9.26 -5.06
N VAL A 139 -7.00 -9.22 -4.09
CA VAL A 139 -6.14 -8.05 -3.80
C VAL A 139 -5.17 -7.85 -4.96
N THR A 140 -5.08 -6.61 -5.44
CA THR A 140 -4.14 -6.23 -6.50
C THR A 140 -3.11 -5.23 -5.99
N LEU A 141 -1.98 -5.16 -6.68
CA LEU A 141 -0.93 -4.15 -6.49
C LEU A 141 -1.12 -3.04 -7.53
N ARG A 142 -1.42 -1.83 -7.07
CA ARG A 142 -1.57 -0.65 -7.94
C ARG A 142 -0.27 0.13 -7.95
N ILE A 143 0.35 0.30 -9.12
CA ILE A 143 1.68 0.86 -9.32
C ILE A 143 1.59 2.29 -9.86
N TYR A 144 2.38 3.19 -9.28
CA TYR A 144 2.44 4.63 -9.61
C TYR A 144 3.72 5.00 -10.37
N ARG A 145 4.37 4.03 -10.97
CA ARG A 145 5.58 4.18 -11.80
C ARG A 145 5.27 3.66 -13.20
N PRO A 146 4.78 4.51 -14.11
CA PRO A 146 4.39 4.05 -15.44
C PRO A 146 5.56 3.47 -16.25
N ASP A 147 6.77 3.93 -16.00
CA ASP A 147 8.00 3.41 -16.62
C ASP A 147 8.32 1.95 -16.20
N TRP A 148 7.78 1.49 -15.06
CA TRP A 148 7.96 0.11 -14.63
C TRP A 148 7.18 -0.90 -15.46
N HIS A 149 6.20 -0.46 -16.24
CA HIS A 149 5.37 -1.32 -17.07
C HIS A 149 6.21 -2.11 -18.09
N ALA A 150 7.28 -1.50 -18.64
CA ALA A 150 8.17 -2.16 -19.58
C ALA A 150 8.90 -3.38 -18.97
N VAL A 151 9.06 -3.41 -17.66
CA VAL A 151 9.71 -4.52 -16.92
C VAL A 151 8.69 -5.54 -16.42
N ALA A 152 7.61 -5.07 -15.83
CA ALA A 152 6.61 -5.91 -15.15
C ALA A 152 5.53 -6.46 -16.10
N GLY A 153 5.18 -5.71 -17.15
CA GLY A 153 4.09 -6.05 -18.07
C GLY A 153 2.72 -6.07 -17.40
N ASP A 154 1.77 -6.64 -18.12
CA ASP A 154 0.39 -6.82 -17.64
C ASP A 154 0.22 -8.21 -17.02
N THR A 155 -0.11 -8.27 -15.74
CA THR A 155 -0.47 -9.49 -15.04
C THR A 155 -1.73 -9.24 -14.21
N PRO A 156 -2.54 -10.29 -13.92
CA PRO A 156 -3.83 -10.10 -13.23
C PRO A 156 -3.73 -9.48 -11.83
N ASP A 157 -2.57 -9.56 -11.20
CA ASP A 157 -2.30 -9.03 -9.86
C ASP A 157 -1.79 -7.58 -9.85
N LEU A 158 -1.54 -6.98 -11.02
CA LEU A 158 -1.05 -5.60 -11.16
C LEU A 158 -2.10 -4.68 -11.76
N GLU A 159 -2.15 -3.45 -11.24
CA GLU A 159 -2.89 -2.33 -11.81
C GLU A 159 -1.93 -1.16 -12.04
N TRP A 160 -2.21 -0.36 -13.04
CA TRP A 160 -1.39 0.81 -13.39
C TRP A 160 -2.20 2.11 -13.16
N ALA A 161 -1.62 3.04 -12.39
CA ALA A 161 -2.22 4.34 -12.06
C ALA A 161 -1.89 5.42 -13.09
#